data_046bf8079fb1e13ce32973361f8e45c8
#
_entry.id   046bf8079fb1e13ce32973361f8e45c8
#
_cell.length_a   1.000
_cell.length_b   1.000
_cell.length_c   1.000
_cell.angle_alpha   90.00
_cell.angle_beta   90.00
_cell.angle_gamma   90.00
#
_symmetry.space_group_name_H-M   'P 1'
#
loop_
_entity.id
_entity.type
_entity.pdbx_description
1 polymer ?
#
loop_
_entity_poly.entity_id
_entity_poly.type
_entity_poly.pdbx_seq_one_letter_code
_entity_poly.pdbx_strand_id
1 'polypeptide(L)'
;IEYPIKDICTSTDAVFTDDYGYTSAVQIGERGSVELELDVAADGIYYMCFDYLADSDTILPVEAQFMIDGDFLFYEMRQQVLESQWSTPQQKSYDSYGNEVVGIPDKVYEWQNKYIMDSTYRYSGPLGIELTKGRHTVTVTLKEGTLLLGDFKLTAKPQVEAYTGSEKAAGDGFIEIQAEDFTYRNASSIHATCEYDPNLYPYQAGNRIMNTVDSTSFSEGGQQISYQFTVEKEGNYYLAFHYSQSDKSDFPVFMNIRIDGELPNTEFENCAFAYKKDYNLY
;
A
#
# COMPACT_ATOMS: atom_id res chain seq x y z
N ILE A 1 15.43 -15.17 -6.23
CA ILE A 1 14.91 -16.45 -6.77
C ILE A 1 13.41 -16.26 -6.93
N GLU A 2 12.90 -16.60 -8.09
CA GLU A 2 11.47 -16.55 -8.40
C GLU A 2 10.90 -17.96 -8.41
N TYR A 3 9.69 -18.12 -7.88
CA TYR A 3 8.98 -19.37 -7.76
C TYR A 3 7.56 -19.20 -8.32
N PRO A 4 7.30 -19.64 -9.57
CA PRO A 4 5.95 -19.65 -10.11
C PRO A 4 5.04 -20.51 -9.23
N ILE A 5 3.89 -19.97 -8.82
CA ILE A 5 2.99 -20.63 -7.85
C ILE A 5 2.57 -22.03 -8.29
N LYS A 6 2.35 -22.25 -9.59
CA LYS A 6 1.98 -23.54 -10.17
C LYS A 6 3.06 -24.63 -10.00
N ASP A 7 4.33 -24.22 -9.89
CA ASP A 7 5.47 -25.15 -9.80
C ASP A 7 5.79 -25.50 -8.36
N ILE A 8 5.35 -24.70 -7.39
CA ILE A 8 5.63 -24.87 -5.96
C ILE A 8 4.42 -25.28 -5.12
N CYS A 9 3.20 -25.16 -5.64
CA CYS A 9 2.00 -25.58 -4.90
C CYS A 9 1.91 -27.09 -4.84
N THR A 10 1.92 -27.63 -3.61
CA THR A 10 1.86 -29.07 -3.34
C THR A 10 0.50 -29.54 -2.82
N SER A 11 -0.43 -28.62 -2.56
CA SER A 11 -1.80 -28.97 -2.14
C SER A 11 -2.56 -29.68 -3.25
N THR A 12 -3.06 -30.89 -2.96
CA THR A 12 -3.73 -31.76 -3.94
C THR A 12 -5.12 -31.27 -4.37
N ASP A 13 -5.72 -30.44 -3.56
CA ASP A 13 -7.05 -29.84 -3.75
C ASP A 13 -6.98 -28.34 -4.11
N ALA A 14 -5.78 -27.86 -4.46
CA ALA A 14 -5.61 -26.48 -4.92
C ALA A 14 -6.39 -26.20 -6.19
N VAL A 15 -7.13 -25.11 -6.19
CA VAL A 15 -7.87 -24.62 -7.36
C VAL A 15 -7.04 -23.52 -8.02
N PHE A 16 -6.64 -23.77 -9.25
CA PHE A 16 -5.93 -22.78 -10.07
C PHE A 16 -6.91 -22.02 -10.96
N THR A 17 -6.64 -20.73 -11.11
CA THR A 17 -7.43 -19.83 -11.98
C THR A 17 -6.52 -18.90 -12.76
N ASP A 18 -7.01 -18.44 -13.94
CA ASP A 18 -6.36 -17.44 -14.78
C ASP A 18 -7.09 -16.08 -14.72
N ASP A 19 -7.74 -15.80 -13.62
CA ASP A 19 -8.56 -14.60 -13.45
C ASP A 19 -7.73 -13.32 -13.29
N TYR A 20 -8.34 -12.20 -13.61
CA TYR A 20 -7.76 -10.85 -13.50
C TYR A 20 -6.42 -10.69 -14.24
N GLY A 21 -6.24 -11.43 -15.34
CA GLY A 21 -5.05 -11.32 -16.19
C GLY A 21 -3.77 -11.96 -15.62
N TYR A 22 -3.87 -12.71 -14.55
CA TYR A 22 -2.78 -13.50 -13.97
C TYR A 22 -2.89 -14.96 -14.37
N THR A 23 -1.76 -15.60 -14.65
CA THR A 23 -1.74 -16.99 -15.11
C THR A 23 -1.47 -17.93 -13.94
N SER A 24 -2.36 -18.91 -13.76
CA SER A 24 -2.22 -19.99 -12.76
C SER A 24 -2.12 -19.53 -11.30
N ALA A 25 -2.90 -18.51 -10.92
CA ALA A 25 -3.04 -18.15 -9.51
C ALA A 25 -3.76 -19.27 -8.72
N VAL A 26 -3.44 -19.42 -7.44
CA VAL A 26 -4.14 -20.35 -6.54
C VAL A 26 -5.23 -19.60 -5.79
N GLN A 27 -6.46 -20.10 -5.92
CA GLN A 27 -7.60 -19.57 -5.16
C GLN A 27 -7.64 -20.18 -3.77
N ILE A 28 -7.66 -19.33 -2.74
CA ILE A 28 -7.81 -19.73 -1.35
C ILE A 28 -9.12 -19.16 -0.83
N GLY A 29 -10.05 -20.07 -0.48
CA GLY A 29 -11.34 -19.71 0.10
C GLY A 29 -11.23 -19.28 1.57
N GLU A 30 -12.34 -18.82 2.12
CA GLU A 30 -12.42 -18.41 3.52
C GLU A 30 -11.93 -19.54 4.45
N ARG A 31 -10.96 -19.21 5.32
CA ARG A 31 -10.29 -20.16 6.23
C ARG A 31 -9.57 -21.32 5.54
N GLY A 32 -9.38 -21.19 4.22
CA GLY A 32 -8.62 -22.16 3.43
C GLY A 32 -7.12 -22.08 3.72
N SER A 33 -6.41 -23.13 3.31
CA SER A 33 -4.96 -23.22 3.44
C SER A 33 -4.35 -23.83 2.19
N VAL A 34 -3.13 -23.41 1.87
CA VAL A 34 -2.32 -23.98 0.79
C VAL A 34 -0.91 -24.21 1.26
N GLU A 35 -0.29 -25.31 0.77
CA GLU A 35 1.11 -25.63 1.02
C GLU A 35 1.93 -25.42 -0.25
N LEU A 36 3.08 -24.78 -0.09
CA LEU A 36 4.04 -24.46 -1.13
C LEU A 36 5.40 -25.03 -0.75
N GLU A 37 6.13 -25.58 -1.70
CA GLU A 37 7.49 -26.08 -1.50
C GLU A 37 8.51 -25.19 -2.21
N LEU A 38 9.42 -24.57 -1.45
CA LEU A 38 10.49 -23.72 -1.97
C LEU A 38 11.83 -24.44 -1.87
N ASP A 39 12.62 -24.47 -2.95
CA ASP A 39 14.00 -24.98 -2.93
C ASP A 39 15.00 -23.84 -2.80
N VAL A 40 15.60 -23.71 -1.62
CA VAL A 40 16.54 -22.62 -1.28
C VAL A 40 17.98 -23.05 -1.63
N ALA A 41 18.63 -22.30 -2.49
CA ALA A 41 19.93 -22.63 -3.06
C ALA A 41 21.11 -22.53 -2.07
N ALA A 42 21.02 -21.69 -1.05
CA ALA A 42 22.07 -21.44 -0.06
C ALA A 42 21.49 -20.97 1.27
N ASP A 43 22.21 -21.19 2.37
CA ASP A 43 21.89 -20.62 3.67
C ASP A 43 21.92 -19.09 3.61
N GLY A 44 20.96 -18.42 4.25
CA GLY A 44 20.96 -16.97 4.27
C GLY A 44 19.70 -16.36 4.86
N ILE A 45 19.70 -15.02 4.91
CA ILE A 45 18.51 -14.25 5.26
C ILE A 45 17.86 -13.81 3.96
N TYR A 46 16.62 -14.20 3.79
CA TYR A 46 15.80 -13.91 2.62
C TYR A 46 14.61 -13.03 2.99
N TYR A 47 14.17 -12.24 2.05
CA TYR A 47 12.96 -11.44 2.14
C TYR A 47 11.93 -12.00 1.18
N MET A 48 10.86 -12.55 1.77
CA MET A 48 9.81 -13.23 1.01
C MET A 48 8.81 -12.21 0.51
N CYS A 49 8.64 -12.18 -0.80
CA CYS A 49 7.69 -11.34 -1.53
C CYS A 49 6.75 -12.24 -2.30
N PHE A 50 5.50 -11.85 -2.43
CA PHE A 50 4.50 -12.62 -3.17
C PHE A 50 3.46 -11.72 -3.81
N ASP A 51 2.91 -12.21 -4.93
CA ASP A 51 1.82 -11.55 -5.61
C ASP A 51 0.48 -12.03 -5.03
N TYR A 52 -0.47 -11.11 -4.88
CA TYR A 52 -1.79 -11.43 -4.38
C TYR A 52 -2.87 -10.53 -4.95
N LEU A 53 -4.11 -11.02 -4.92
CA LEU A 53 -5.30 -10.23 -5.16
C LEU A 53 -6.35 -10.60 -4.10
N ALA A 54 -6.79 -9.60 -3.34
CA ALA A 54 -7.86 -9.75 -2.35
C ALA A 54 -9.22 -9.84 -3.06
N ASP A 55 -9.71 -11.07 -3.26
CA ASP A 55 -10.94 -11.39 -4.01
C ASP A 55 -12.21 -11.39 -3.14
N SER A 56 -12.14 -10.83 -1.96
CA SER A 56 -13.28 -10.75 -1.03
C SER A 56 -14.18 -9.57 -1.35
N ASP A 57 -15.50 -9.76 -1.35
CA ASP A 57 -16.49 -8.68 -1.51
C ASP A 57 -16.67 -7.79 -0.27
N THR A 58 -15.91 -8.05 0.80
CA THR A 58 -15.99 -7.30 2.04
C THR A 58 -15.12 -6.04 2.00
N ILE A 59 -15.45 -5.07 2.87
CA ILE A 59 -14.62 -3.88 3.08
C ILE A 59 -13.41 -4.16 3.98
N LEU A 60 -13.39 -5.31 4.65
CA LEU A 60 -12.29 -5.71 5.51
C LEU A 60 -11.12 -6.24 4.67
N PRO A 61 -9.89 -6.02 5.09
CA PRO A 61 -8.74 -6.63 4.44
C PRO A 61 -8.74 -8.14 4.62
N VAL A 62 -8.05 -8.84 3.76
CA VAL A 62 -7.77 -10.28 3.92
C VAL A 62 -6.70 -10.45 4.97
N GLU A 63 -6.91 -11.38 5.92
CA GLU A 63 -5.90 -11.75 6.91
C GLU A 63 -5.36 -13.15 6.66
N ALA A 64 -4.05 -13.26 6.59
CA ALA A 64 -3.34 -14.51 6.35
C ALA A 64 -2.28 -14.81 7.41
N GLN A 65 -2.00 -16.09 7.60
CA GLN A 65 -0.87 -16.60 8.38
C GLN A 65 0.11 -17.30 7.44
N PHE A 66 1.39 -17.13 7.74
CA PHE A 66 2.47 -17.81 7.02
C PHE A 66 3.27 -18.65 8.01
N MET A 67 3.36 -19.95 7.78
CA MET A 67 4.28 -20.82 8.52
C MET A 67 5.36 -21.32 7.59
N ILE A 68 6.55 -21.55 8.13
CA ILE A 68 7.68 -22.15 7.42
C ILE A 68 8.06 -23.41 8.17
N ASP A 69 8.08 -24.54 7.47
CA ASP A 69 8.35 -25.88 8.03
C ASP A 69 7.45 -26.21 9.23
N GLY A 70 6.20 -25.72 9.21
CA GLY A 70 5.20 -25.92 10.25
C GLY A 70 5.30 -25.00 11.46
N ASP A 71 6.24 -24.05 11.47
CA ASP A 71 6.44 -23.11 12.57
C ASP A 71 6.29 -21.63 12.14
N PHE A 72 5.91 -20.78 13.10
CA PHE A 72 6.01 -19.33 12.96
C PHE A 72 7.39 -18.89 13.45
N LEU A 73 8.27 -18.51 12.52
CA LEU A 73 9.63 -18.11 12.88
C LEU A 73 9.67 -16.80 13.71
N PHE A 74 8.65 -15.96 13.57
CA PHE A 74 8.43 -14.78 14.40
C PHE A 74 6.93 -14.46 14.49
N TYR A 75 6.58 -13.61 15.44
CA TYR A 75 5.17 -13.35 15.78
C TYR A 75 4.37 -12.74 14.63
N GLU A 76 4.97 -11.86 13.86
CA GLU A 76 4.32 -11.11 12.77
C GLU A 76 3.83 -12.02 11.64
N MET A 77 4.42 -13.22 11.48
CA MET A 77 3.93 -14.21 10.50
C MET A 77 2.53 -14.77 10.85
N ARG A 78 2.08 -14.57 12.09
CA ARG A 78 0.73 -14.97 12.53
C ARG A 78 -0.39 -14.07 12.03
N GLN A 79 -0.05 -12.88 11.54
CA GLN A 79 -1.03 -11.92 11.03
C GLN A 79 -0.40 -11.04 9.96
N GLN A 80 -0.64 -11.42 8.72
CA GLN A 80 -0.34 -10.59 7.56
C GLN A 80 -1.65 -10.02 7.05
N VAL A 81 -1.75 -8.70 7.01
CA VAL A 81 -2.90 -7.97 6.49
C VAL A 81 -2.67 -7.71 5.01
N LEU A 82 -3.54 -8.23 4.16
CA LEU A 82 -3.50 -8.08 2.71
C LEU A 82 -4.60 -7.10 2.32
N GLU A 83 -4.20 -5.87 2.07
CA GLU A 83 -5.11 -4.77 1.81
C GLU A 83 -5.75 -4.90 0.42
N SER A 84 -6.95 -4.37 0.28
CA SER A 84 -7.60 -4.16 -1.01
C SER A 84 -7.29 -2.75 -1.52
N GLN A 85 -7.39 -2.55 -2.81
CA GLN A 85 -7.35 -1.22 -3.41
C GLN A 85 -8.76 -0.70 -3.65
N TRP A 86 -8.96 0.59 -3.43
CA TRP A 86 -10.23 1.27 -3.57
C TRP A 86 -10.05 2.53 -4.43
N SER A 87 -10.91 2.72 -5.42
CA SER A 87 -10.90 3.92 -6.25
C SER A 87 -11.81 5.01 -5.66
N THR A 88 -11.40 6.25 -5.84
CA THR A 88 -12.26 7.40 -5.55
C THR A 88 -13.19 7.65 -6.75
N PRO A 89 -14.51 7.86 -6.52
CA PRO A 89 -15.42 8.21 -7.61
C PRO A 89 -14.94 9.48 -8.34
N GLN A 90 -14.84 9.39 -9.66
CA GLN A 90 -14.39 10.51 -10.50
C GLN A 90 -15.38 11.67 -10.53
N GLN A 91 -16.67 11.39 -10.32
CA GLN A 91 -17.71 12.40 -10.36
C GLN A 91 -18.08 12.86 -8.95
N LYS A 92 -17.85 14.13 -8.67
CA LYS A 92 -18.30 14.79 -7.43
C LYS A 92 -19.83 14.86 -7.39
N SER A 93 -20.41 14.54 -6.23
CA SER A 93 -21.85 14.63 -6.00
C SER A 93 -22.17 15.71 -4.98
N TYR A 94 -23.37 16.31 -5.10
CA TYR A 94 -23.80 17.42 -4.26
C TYR A 94 -25.20 17.13 -3.70
N ASP A 95 -25.43 17.57 -2.46
CA ASP A 95 -26.75 17.55 -1.87
C ASP A 95 -27.65 18.68 -2.42
N SER A 96 -28.91 18.72 -1.98
CA SER A 96 -29.88 19.75 -2.40
C SER A 96 -29.51 21.17 -1.95
N TYR A 97 -28.54 21.33 -1.07
CA TYR A 97 -28.05 22.61 -0.56
C TYR A 97 -26.74 23.05 -1.24
N GLY A 98 -26.22 22.22 -2.16
CA GLY A 98 -24.98 22.47 -2.85
C GLY A 98 -23.71 22.10 -2.07
N ASN A 99 -23.85 21.31 -0.99
CA ASN A 99 -22.69 20.76 -0.31
C ASN A 99 -22.18 19.53 -1.05
N GLU A 100 -20.86 19.43 -1.20
CA GLU A 100 -20.22 18.23 -1.73
C GLU A 100 -20.39 17.05 -0.75
N VAL A 101 -20.72 15.89 -1.28
CA VAL A 101 -20.95 14.66 -0.52
C VAL A 101 -19.79 13.71 -0.79
N VAL A 102 -19.26 13.12 0.28
CA VAL A 102 -18.22 12.08 0.16
C VAL A 102 -18.73 10.92 -0.68
N GLY A 103 -18.03 10.62 -1.75
CA GLY A 103 -18.36 9.50 -2.62
C GLY A 103 -18.06 8.14 -1.97
N ILE A 104 -18.89 7.15 -2.27
CA ILE A 104 -18.64 5.76 -1.85
C ILE A 104 -17.52 5.21 -2.76
N PRO A 105 -16.45 4.65 -2.19
CA PRO A 105 -15.39 4.08 -3.00
C PRO A 105 -15.81 2.77 -3.65
N ASP A 106 -15.29 2.52 -4.84
CA ASP A 106 -15.41 1.24 -5.52
C ASP A 106 -14.16 0.39 -5.29
N LYS A 107 -14.35 -0.90 -5.00
CA LYS A 107 -13.23 -1.83 -4.85
C LYS A 107 -12.59 -2.07 -6.22
N VAL A 108 -11.26 -2.06 -6.24
CA VAL A 108 -10.46 -2.35 -7.43
C VAL A 108 -9.81 -3.72 -7.27
N TYR A 109 -10.05 -4.60 -8.25
CA TYR A 109 -9.49 -5.94 -8.28
C TYR A 109 -8.23 -5.93 -9.15
N GLU A 110 -7.11 -5.59 -8.54
CA GLU A 110 -5.78 -5.55 -9.16
C GLU A 110 -4.78 -6.37 -8.36
N TRP A 111 -3.86 -7.00 -9.07
CA TRP A 111 -2.75 -7.72 -8.48
C TRP A 111 -1.80 -6.79 -7.77
N GLN A 112 -1.45 -7.15 -6.55
CA GLN A 112 -0.52 -6.43 -5.70
C GLN A 112 0.64 -7.34 -5.34
N ASN A 113 1.78 -6.72 -5.04
CA ASN A 113 2.98 -7.40 -4.58
C ASN A 113 3.27 -6.97 -3.15
N LYS A 114 3.55 -7.93 -2.25
CA LYS A 114 3.79 -7.64 -0.84
C LYS A 114 4.90 -8.51 -0.27
N TYR A 115 5.72 -7.90 0.55
CA TYR A 115 6.64 -8.61 1.43
C TYR A 115 5.96 -9.05 2.73
N ILE A 116 6.50 -10.10 3.38
CA ILE A 116 6.18 -10.38 4.77
C ILE A 116 6.66 -9.20 5.60
N MET A 117 5.73 -8.53 6.30
CA MET A 117 5.95 -7.30 7.04
C MET A 117 5.34 -7.36 8.45
N ASP A 118 5.71 -6.41 9.28
CA ASP A 118 4.98 -6.13 10.52
C ASP A 118 3.68 -5.37 10.20
N SER A 119 2.54 -6.06 10.29
CA SER A 119 1.22 -5.46 10.03
C SER A 119 0.78 -4.45 11.09
N THR A 120 1.54 -4.28 12.17
CA THR A 120 1.34 -3.20 13.16
C THR A 120 2.16 -1.95 12.85
N TYR A 121 3.00 -2.02 11.82
CA TYR A 121 3.89 -0.94 11.35
C TYR A 121 4.82 -0.34 12.41
N ARG A 122 5.17 -1.12 13.45
CA ARG A 122 6.26 -0.76 14.38
C ARG A 122 7.62 -0.83 13.70
N TYR A 123 7.71 -1.71 12.71
CA TYR A 123 8.84 -1.83 11.80
C TYR A 123 8.34 -1.63 10.37
N SER A 124 8.87 -0.65 9.68
CA SER A 124 8.39 -0.22 8.35
C SER A 124 8.95 -1.03 7.18
N GLY A 125 10.00 -1.81 7.39
CA GLY A 125 10.64 -2.60 6.34
C GLY A 125 10.13 -4.04 6.26
N PRO A 126 10.49 -4.78 5.19
CA PRO A 126 10.23 -6.20 5.09
C PRO A 126 11.02 -7.00 6.14
N LEU A 127 10.43 -8.08 6.63
CA LEU A 127 11.03 -8.93 7.66
C LEU A 127 11.91 -10.00 7.02
N GLY A 128 13.15 -10.12 7.52
CA GLY A 128 14.11 -11.13 7.06
C GLY A 128 13.83 -12.49 7.66
N ILE A 129 13.86 -13.52 6.84
CA ILE A 129 13.63 -14.92 7.19
C ILE A 129 14.95 -15.66 7.02
N GLU A 130 15.45 -16.29 8.08
CA GLU A 130 16.63 -17.14 7.99
C GLU A 130 16.23 -18.52 7.46
N LEU A 131 16.75 -18.88 6.29
CA LEU A 131 16.52 -20.17 5.64
C LEU A 131 17.84 -20.87 5.40
N THR A 132 17.86 -22.19 5.59
CA THR A 132 18.99 -23.05 5.22
C THR A 132 18.87 -23.47 3.76
N LYS A 133 19.95 -23.97 3.21
CA LYS A 133 19.92 -24.61 1.90
C LYS A 133 19.05 -25.87 1.94
N GLY A 134 18.13 -26.00 0.98
CA GLY A 134 17.26 -27.17 0.84
C GLY A 134 15.82 -26.80 0.64
N ARG A 135 14.96 -27.78 0.86
CA ARG A 135 13.52 -27.61 0.71
C ARG A 135 12.89 -27.08 1.98
N HIS A 136 12.02 -26.12 1.82
CA HIS A 136 11.20 -25.53 2.87
C HIS A 136 9.74 -25.54 2.46
N THR A 137 8.86 -25.86 3.40
CA THR A 137 7.42 -25.79 3.19
C THR A 137 6.90 -24.47 3.72
N VAL A 138 6.21 -23.70 2.86
CA VAL A 138 5.47 -22.52 3.26
C VAL A 138 3.98 -22.84 3.27
N THR A 139 3.35 -22.71 4.44
CA THR A 139 1.91 -22.89 4.58
C THR A 139 1.26 -21.52 4.72
N VAL A 140 0.36 -21.20 3.79
CA VAL A 140 -0.46 -19.98 3.83
C VAL A 140 -1.86 -20.35 4.24
N THR A 141 -2.36 -19.78 5.33
CA THR A 141 -3.71 -20.03 5.86
C THR A 141 -4.45 -18.72 6.01
N LEU A 142 -5.65 -18.60 5.43
CA LEU A 142 -6.49 -17.44 5.61
C LEU A 142 -7.27 -17.50 6.94
N LYS A 143 -7.30 -16.38 7.64
CA LYS A 143 -8.16 -16.14 8.81
C LYS A 143 -9.48 -15.49 8.42
N GLU A 144 -9.41 -14.54 7.51
CA GLU A 144 -10.54 -13.75 7.03
C GLU A 144 -10.39 -13.50 5.52
N GLY A 145 -11.52 -13.53 4.82
CA GLY A 145 -11.64 -13.20 3.39
C GLY A 145 -11.27 -14.34 2.45
N THR A 146 -11.18 -13.99 1.17
CA THR A 146 -10.77 -14.87 0.06
C THR A 146 -9.63 -14.24 -0.71
N LEU A 147 -8.73 -15.04 -1.24
CA LEU A 147 -7.47 -14.60 -1.84
C LEU A 147 -7.18 -15.37 -3.13
N LEU A 148 -6.71 -14.66 -4.13
CA LEU A 148 -5.91 -15.25 -5.20
C LEU A 148 -4.44 -15.02 -4.87
N LEU A 149 -3.67 -16.10 -4.79
CA LEU A 149 -2.25 -16.10 -4.47
C LEU A 149 -1.45 -16.39 -5.73
N GLY A 150 -0.48 -15.54 -6.03
CA GLY A 150 0.39 -15.62 -7.18
C GLY A 150 1.80 -16.08 -6.83
N ASP A 151 2.76 -15.69 -7.65
CA ASP A 151 4.15 -16.13 -7.59
C ASP A 151 4.87 -15.60 -6.34
N PHE A 152 5.86 -16.39 -5.89
CA PHE A 152 6.72 -16.06 -4.76
C PHE A 152 8.11 -15.66 -5.22
N LYS A 153 8.75 -14.79 -4.47
CA LYS A 153 10.14 -14.38 -4.67
C LYS A 153 10.87 -14.38 -3.33
N LEU A 154 12.05 -14.98 -3.31
CA LEU A 154 13.02 -14.80 -2.23
C LEU A 154 14.11 -13.83 -2.72
N THR A 155 14.21 -12.68 -2.08
CA THR A 155 15.13 -11.61 -2.45
C THR A 155 16.16 -11.38 -1.37
N ALA A 156 17.27 -10.71 -1.71
CA ALA A 156 18.10 -10.02 -0.73
C ALA A 156 17.30 -8.86 -0.10
N LYS A 157 17.83 -8.28 0.98
CA LYS A 157 17.21 -7.08 1.56
C LYS A 157 17.04 -6.00 0.50
N PRO A 158 15.83 -5.52 0.25
CA PRO A 158 15.63 -4.38 -0.63
C PRO A 158 16.48 -3.20 -0.17
N GLN A 159 17.24 -2.61 -1.08
CA GLN A 159 18.09 -1.46 -0.79
C GLN A 159 17.57 -0.27 -1.57
N VAL A 160 17.40 0.83 -0.87
CA VAL A 160 17.13 2.13 -1.46
C VAL A 160 18.40 2.95 -1.35
N GLU A 161 18.86 3.51 -2.45
CA GLU A 161 20.06 4.33 -2.47
C GLU A 161 19.79 5.74 -1.92
N ALA A 162 20.78 6.36 -1.31
CA ALA A 162 20.71 7.75 -0.91
C ALA A 162 20.71 8.66 -2.14
N TYR A 163 20.10 9.84 -2.03
CA TYR A 163 20.14 10.84 -3.08
C TYR A 163 21.57 11.33 -3.30
N THR A 164 22.06 11.17 -4.51
CA THR A 164 23.42 11.59 -4.89
C THR A 164 23.47 12.86 -5.72
N GLY A 165 22.35 13.53 -5.88
CA GLY A 165 22.18 14.60 -6.87
C GLY A 165 21.79 14.06 -8.23
N SER A 166 21.40 14.93 -9.12
CA SER A 166 21.05 14.55 -10.49
C SER A 166 21.61 15.56 -11.48
N GLU A 167 22.23 15.03 -12.54
CA GLU A 167 22.70 15.84 -13.68
C GLU A 167 21.57 16.19 -14.67
N LYS A 168 20.37 15.62 -14.49
CA LYS A 168 19.22 15.93 -15.33
C LYS A 168 18.80 17.38 -15.12
N ALA A 169 18.43 18.03 -16.20
CA ALA A 169 17.85 19.38 -16.13
C ALA A 169 16.59 19.37 -15.27
N ALA A 170 16.37 20.45 -14.51
CA ALA A 170 15.12 20.61 -13.78
C ALA A 170 13.96 20.74 -14.77
N GLY A 171 12.82 20.13 -14.42
CA GLY A 171 11.56 20.33 -15.14
C GLY A 171 11.10 21.77 -15.00
N ASP A 172 10.53 22.35 -16.06
CA ASP A 172 9.99 23.71 -16.09
C ASP A 172 8.45 23.71 -16.00
N GLY A 173 7.83 22.54 -15.79
CA GLY A 173 6.40 22.36 -15.58
C GLY A 173 6.01 22.57 -14.12
N PHE A 174 4.78 23.03 -13.91
CA PHE A 174 4.12 23.06 -12.61
C PHE A 174 2.88 22.18 -12.67
N ILE A 175 2.78 21.23 -11.74
CA ILE A 175 1.65 20.31 -11.63
C ILE A 175 1.07 20.51 -10.25
N GLU A 176 -0.18 20.96 -10.19
CA GLU A 176 -0.94 21.10 -8.95
C GLU A 176 -1.93 19.96 -8.83
N ILE A 177 -1.93 19.28 -7.68
CA ILE A 177 -2.82 18.17 -7.37
C ILE A 177 -3.53 18.52 -6.08
N GLN A 178 -4.85 18.49 -6.10
CA GLN A 178 -5.64 18.73 -4.89
C GLN A 178 -5.59 17.51 -4.00
N ALA A 179 -5.38 17.71 -2.71
CA ALA A 179 -5.19 16.62 -1.75
C ALA A 179 -6.42 15.71 -1.61
N GLU A 180 -7.62 16.26 -1.78
CA GLU A 180 -8.89 15.53 -1.74
C GLU A 180 -9.16 14.67 -2.98
N ASP A 181 -8.44 14.91 -4.08
CA ASP A 181 -8.66 14.24 -5.38
C ASP A 181 -7.74 13.00 -5.55
N PHE A 182 -7.43 12.30 -4.45
CA PHE A 182 -6.65 11.05 -4.56
C PHE A 182 -7.40 10.00 -5.38
N THR A 183 -6.65 9.30 -6.24
CA THR A 183 -7.22 8.32 -7.18
C THR A 183 -7.51 7.00 -6.49
N TYR A 184 -6.57 6.52 -5.67
CA TYR A 184 -6.68 5.24 -4.97
C TYR A 184 -6.33 5.38 -3.48
N ARG A 185 -6.81 4.40 -2.72
CA ARG A 185 -6.53 4.22 -1.28
C ARG A 185 -6.54 2.73 -0.94
N ASN A 186 -5.80 2.33 0.09
CA ASN A 186 -5.77 0.94 0.53
C ASN A 186 -6.80 0.59 1.62
N ALA A 187 -7.57 1.56 2.08
CA ALA A 187 -8.67 1.34 3.01
C ALA A 187 -9.90 2.14 2.57
N SER A 188 -11.06 1.50 2.51
CA SER A 188 -12.33 2.14 2.10
C SER A 188 -12.77 3.29 3.01
N SER A 189 -12.28 3.31 4.26
CA SER A 189 -12.59 4.34 5.26
C SER A 189 -11.91 5.68 4.99
N ILE A 190 -10.79 5.70 4.27
CA ILE A 190 -10.08 6.96 3.97
C ILE A 190 -10.96 7.81 3.06
N HIS A 191 -11.19 9.07 3.41
CA HIS A 191 -12.02 9.98 2.64
C HIS A 191 -11.54 11.42 2.72
N ALA A 192 -12.03 12.24 1.80
CA ALA A 192 -11.82 13.69 1.81
C ALA A 192 -12.77 14.37 2.80
N THR A 193 -12.39 15.54 3.30
CA THR A 193 -13.22 16.38 4.16
C THR A 193 -13.14 17.86 3.76
N CYS A 194 -14.00 18.65 4.36
CA CYS A 194 -14.00 20.11 4.20
C CYS A 194 -13.43 20.77 5.45
N GLU A 195 -12.36 21.52 5.29
CA GLU A 195 -11.85 22.46 6.26
C GLU A 195 -12.30 23.88 5.90
N TYR A 196 -12.85 24.62 6.87
CA TYR A 196 -13.30 26.01 6.68
C TYR A 196 -12.15 26.99 6.88
N ASP A 197 -11.02 26.73 6.24
CA ASP A 197 -9.86 27.62 6.21
C ASP A 197 -9.81 28.33 4.84
N PRO A 198 -9.90 29.68 4.80
CA PRO A 198 -9.85 30.43 3.55
C PRO A 198 -8.50 30.35 2.83
N ASN A 199 -7.46 29.81 3.44
CA ASN A 199 -6.16 29.57 2.80
C ASN A 199 -6.13 28.25 2.00
N LEU A 200 -7.15 27.40 2.15
CA LEU A 200 -7.29 26.19 1.36
C LEU A 200 -8.05 26.44 0.06
N TYR A 201 -7.74 25.69 -0.94
CA TYR A 201 -8.44 25.66 -2.21
C TYR A 201 -8.80 24.21 -2.55
N PRO A 202 -10.05 23.95 -3.02
CA PRO A 202 -11.16 24.90 -3.18
C PRO A 202 -11.76 25.35 -1.84
N TYR A 203 -12.23 26.60 -1.77
CA TYR A 203 -12.94 27.13 -0.62
C TYR A 203 -14.22 27.86 -1.05
N GLN A 204 -15.31 27.58 -0.39
CA GLN A 204 -16.58 28.26 -0.62
C GLN A 204 -17.26 28.61 0.70
N ALA A 205 -17.41 29.89 0.97
CA ALA A 205 -18.15 30.35 2.13
C ALA A 205 -19.62 29.93 2.03
N GLY A 206 -20.11 29.19 3.03
CA GLY A 206 -21.50 28.76 3.13
C GLY A 206 -21.82 27.36 2.58
N ASN A 207 -20.96 26.77 1.79
CA ASN A 207 -21.11 25.38 1.33
C ASN A 207 -19.91 24.52 1.78
N ARG A 208 -20.18 23.26 2.05
CA ARG A 208 -19.14 22.28 2.30
C ARG A 208 -18.59 21.79 0.96
N ILE A 209 -17.34 22.12 0.67
CA ILE A 209 -16.59 21.63 -0.49
C ILE A 209 -15.39 20.88 0.04
N MET A 210 -15.13 19.67 -0.45
CA MET A 210 -13.97 18.89 -0.03
C MET A 210 -12.70 19.58 -0.50
N ASN A 211 -11.73 19.74 0.39
CA ASN A 211 -10.48 20.46 0.12
C ASN A 211 -9.26 19.93 0.89
N THR A 212 -9.43 18.79 1.56
CA THR A 212 -8.33 18.10 2.25
C THR A 212 -8.64 16.64 2.50
N VAL A 213 -7.65 15.85 2.87
CA VAL A 213 -7.82 14.48 3.36
C VAL A 213 -8.24 14.54 4.84
N ASP A 214 -9.26 13.77 5.21
CA ASP A 214 -9.71 13.69 6.59
C ASP A 214 -8.65 13.02 7.49
N SER A 215 -8.10 13.78 8.43
CA SER A 215 -7.06 13.33 9.35
C SER A 215 -7.54 12.22 10.31
N THR A 216 -8.84 12.08 10.53
CA THR A 216 -9.39 11.02 11.38
C THR A 216 -9.52 9.69 10.66
N SER A 217 -9.72 9.74 9.34
CA SER A 217 -9.80 8.56 8.48
C SER A 217 -8.44 8.12 7.92
N PHE A 218 -7.45 9.03 7.91
CA PHE A 218 -6.06 8.79 7.47
C PHE A 218 -5.10 9.02 8.63
N SER A 219 -5.10 8.11 9.61
CA SER A 219 -4.42 8.26 10.90
C SER A 219 -3.67 7.01 11.38
N GLU A 220 -3.79 5.90 10.67
CA GLU A 220 -3.22 4.61 11.06
C GLU A 220 -1.97 4.27 10.24
N GLY A 221 -1.05 3.54 10.87
CA GLY A 221 0.14 3.03 10.17
C GLY A 221 -0.25 2.15 8.99
N GLY A 222 0.47 2.31 7.87
CA GLY A 222 0.24 1.53 6.65
C GLY A 222 -0.86 2.02 5.73
N GLN A 223 -1.69 2.98 6.16
CA GLN A 223 -2.65 3.59 5.26
C GLN A 223 -1.95 4.33 4.11
N GLN A 224 -2.52 4.22 2.92
CA GLN A 224 -1.98 4.78 1.69
C GLN A 224 -3.06 5.48 0.88
N ILE A 225 -2.69 6.61 0.29
CA ILE A 225 -3.43 7.29 -0.75
C ILE A 225 -2.52 7.48 -1.96
N SER A 226 -3.08 7.41 -3.16
CA SER A 226 -2.31 7.52 -4.39
C SER A 226 -2.95 8.51 -5.35
N TYR A 227 -2.12 9.25 -6.05
CA TYR A 227 -2.50 10.23 -7.05
C TYR A 227 -1.95 9.81 -8.40
N GLN A 228 -2.75 9.91 -9.44
CA GLN A 228 -2.30 9.74 -10.81
C GLN A 228 -2.15 11.09 -11.48
N PHE A 229 -1.01 11.35 -12.05
CA PHE A 229 -0.75 12.57 -12.81
C PHE A 229 0.19 12.31 -13.99
N THR A 230 0.19 13.21 -14.94
CA THR A 230 1.04 13.11 -16.13
C THR A 230 2.11 14.18 -16.10
N VAL A 231 3.36 13.77 -16.30
CA VAL A 231 4.51 14.65 -16.47
C VAL A 231 4.75 14.85 -17.97
N GLU A 232 4.61 16.09 -18.46
CA GLU A 232 4.74 16.39 -19.90
C GLU A 232 6.19 16.41 -20.37
N LYS A 233 7.13 16.76 -19.49
CA LYS A 233 8.56 16.86 -19.80
C LYS A 233 9.39 16.05 -18.84
N GLU A 234 10.34 15.30 -19.36
CA GLU A 234 11.32 14.61 -18.54
C GLU A 234 12.22 15.63 -17.81
N GLY A 235 12.48 15.40 -16.52
CA GLY A 235 13.35 16.24 -15.72
C GLY A 235 13.23 15.98 -14.24
N ASN A 236 13.96 16.72 -13.44
CA ASN A 236 13.83 16.71 -11.99
C ASN A 236 12.75 17.69 -11.56
N TYR A 237 11.88 17.24 -10.68
CA TYR A 237 10.82 18.04 -10.10
C TYR A 237 10.97 18.06 -8.58
N TYR A 238 10.63 19.21 -7.97
CA TYR A 238 10.48 19.29 -6.53
C TYR A 238 9.05 18.94 -6.16
N LEU A 239 8.90 18.06 -5.17
CA LEU A 239 7.60 17.83 -4.53
C LEU A 239 7.43 18.83 -3.40
N ALA A 240 6.27 19.48 -3.35
CA ALA A 240 5.90 20.39 -2.29
C ALA A 240 4.50 20.04 -1.78
N PHE A 241 4.34 20.01 -0.46
CA PHE A 241 3.08 19.68 0.20
C PHE A 241 2.56 20.89 0.96
N HIS A 242 1.30 21.23 0.71
CA HIS A 242 0.58 22.20 1.53
C HIS A 242 -0.19 21.46 2.60
N TYR A 243 0.26 21.50 3.85
CA TYR A 243 -0.26 20.64 4.90
C TYR A 243 -0.46 21.37 6.23
N SER A 244 -1.34 20.82 7.05
CA SER A 244 -1.47 21.11 8.48
C SER A 244 -1.34 19.80 9.25
N GLN A 245 -0.65 19.84 10.38
CA GLN A 245 -0.58 18.74 11.34
C GLN A 245 -0.76 19.33 12.74
N SER A 246 -1.96 19.19 13.31
CA SER A 246 -2.34 19.83 14.58
C SER A 246 -2.65 18.84 15.69
N ASP A 247 -2.56 17.54 15.44
CA ASP A 247 -2.94 16.51 16.40
C ASP A 247 -1.92 16.35 17.53
N LYS A 248 -0.63 16.36 17.21
CA LYS A 248 0.44 16.11 18.20
C LYS A 248 1.52 17.20 18.15
N SER A 249 1.50 18.09 19.13
CA SER A 249 2.39 19.27 19.17
C SER A 249 3.88 18.95 19.21
N ASP A 250 4.26 17.79 19.76
CA ASP A 250 5.67 17.46 20.02
C ASP A 250 6.24 16.38 19.09
N PHE A 251 5.39 15.82 18.24
CA PHE A 251 5.78 14.73 17.36
C PHE A 251 5.43 15.00 15.90
N PRO A 252 6.37 14.81 14.96
CA PRO A 252 6.05 14.81 13.54
C PRO A 252 5.26 13.56 13.16
N VAL A 253 4.45 13.67 12.11
CA VAL A 253 3.92 12.52 11.37
C VAL A 253 4.95 12.15 10.33
N PHE A 254 5.23 10.85 10.19
CA PHE A 254 6.15 10.33 9.20
C PHE A 254 5.41 9.64 8.07
N MET A 255 5.78 9.95 6.84
CA MET A 255 5.22 9.35 5.63
C MET A 255 6.32 8.91 4.69
N ASN A 256 6.11 7.77 4.03
CA ASN A 256 6.91 7.36 2.89
C ASN A 256 6.26 7.88 1.62
N ILE A 257 7.04 8.50 0.74
CA ILE A 257 6.55 9.00 -0.55
C ILE A 257 7.12 8.09 -1.63
N ARG A 258 6.23 7.47 -2.40
CA ARG A 258 6.59 6.56 -3.49
C ARG A 258 6.22 7.18 -4.83
N ILE A 259 7.05 6.96 -5.82
CA ILE A 259 6.79 7.30 -7.22
C ILE A 259 6.73 5.98 -7.98
N ASP A 260 5.66 5.75 -8.71
CA ASP A 260 5.41 4.50 -9.45
C ASP A 260 5.57 3.23 -8.55
N GLY A 261 5.15 3.36 -7.28
CA GLY A 261 5.19 2.28 -6.29
C GLY A 261 6.52 2.09 -5.55
N GLU A 262 7.59 2.77 -5.96
CA GLU A 262 8.93 2.62 -5.38
C GLU A 262 9.40 3.88 -4.64
N LEU A 263 10.30 3.71 -3.67
CA LEU A 263 11.00 4.82 -3.03
C LEU A 263 12.11 5.32 -3.98
N PRO A 264 12.07 6.58 -4.43
CA PRO A 264 13.09 7.10 -5.34
C PRO A 264 14.51 7.09 -4.75
N ASN A 265 14.61 7.37 -3.47
CA ASN A 265 15.84 7.34 -2.67
C ASN A 265 15.49 7.34 -1.17
N THR A 266 16.48 7.22 -0.29
CA THR A 266 16.26 7.13 1.17
C THR A 266 15.64 8.38 1.77
N GLU A 267 15.78 9.56 1.13
CA GLU A 267 15.22 10.81 1.60
C GLU A 267 13.69 10.87 1.48
N PHE A 268 13.10 9.98 0.64
CA PHE A 268 11.65 9.80 0.51
C PHE A 268 11.08 8.80 1.51
N GLU A 269 11.94 8.17 2.31
CA GLU A 269 11.53 7.31 3.43
C GLU A 269 11.46 8.12 4.72
N ASN A 270 10.37 7.97 5.46
CA ASN A 270 10.14 8.65 6.73
C ASN A 270 10.23 10.19 6.64
N CYS A 271 9.65 10.77 5.60
CA CYS A 271 9.50 12.23 5.50
C CYS A 271 8.73 12.77 6.70
N ALA A 272 9.33 13.72 7.43
CA ALA A 272 8.79 14.21 8.70
C ALA A 272 7.91 15.45 8.48
N PHE A 273 6.61 15.33 8.73
CA PHE A 273 5.66 16.44 8.73
C PHE A 273 5.52 16.97 10.15
N ALA A 274 6.20 18.08 10.45
CA ALA A 274 6.23 18.67 11.77
C ALA A 274 4.87 19.28 12.18
N TYR A 275 4.65 19.42 13.50
CA TYR A 275 3.46 20.09 14.01
C TYR A 275 3.32 21.51 13.47
N LYS A 276 2.20 21.80 12.85
CA LYS A 276 1.78 23.10 12.33
C LYS A 276 0.26 23.21 12.37
N LYS A 277 -0.25 24.21 13.10
CA LYS A 277 -1.71 24.47 13.16
C LYS A 277 -2.26 25.01 11.87
N ASP A 278 -1.50 25.91 11.24
CA ASP A 278 -1.89 26.53 9.98
C ASP A 278 -1.29 25.73 8.82
N TYR A 279 -1.94 25.76 7.68
CA TYR A 279 -1.42 25.09 6.48
C TYR A 279 -0.09 25.70 6.06
N ASN A 280 0.91 24.86 5.85
CA ASN A 280 2.25 25.23 5.47
C ASN A 280 2.73 24.44 4.25
N LEU A 281 3.57 25.09 3.45
CA LEU A 281 4.26 24.44 2.35
C LEU A 281 5.47 23.66 2.89
N TYR A 282 5.59 22.42 2.48
CA TYR A 282 6.70 21.51 2.81
C TYR A 282 7.37 20.99 1.55
#